data_cf58ace4386dac6dd6d7f960f0609e4e
#
_entry.id   cf58ace4386dac6dd6d7f960f0609e4e
#
_cell.length_a   1.000
_cell.length_b   1.000
_cell.length_c   1.000
_cell.angle_alpha   90.00
_cell.angle_beta   90.00
_cell.angle_gamma   90.00
#
_symmetry.space_group_name_H-M   'P 1'
#
loop_
_entity.id
_entity.type
_entity.pdbx_description
1 polymer ?
#
loop_
_entity_poly.entity_id
_entity_poly.type
_entity_poly.pdbx_seq_one_letter_code
_entity_poly.pdbx_strand_id
1 'polypeptide(L)'
;MNALLKKLLKNLPLLGLLLLIAPAQAENQDQATPIKSESALLITPTLAGHVPVKSWKTMRDARVVKQDKDFSCGAASLATLLNEQYNQSVTEEDILKAMSKEDIRASFEDMANIMPQFGFKAQGFAASWEQLTQLHIPVIVYLKNRKDDHFSVLRGIDDDTVWLADPSLGNRTFSREQFLSMWKTRSDNMENAHLHGKFLAILPAQPDIQASDEFFTKTPRRQTILALEQLSIRPTP
;
A
#
# COMPACT_ATOMS: atom_id res chain seq x y z
N MET A 1 -25.40 66.12 -11.18
CA MET A 1 -24.45 65.61 -10.19
C MET A 1 -23.94 66.79 -9.40
N ASN A 2 -24.48 66.93 -8.20
CA ASN A 2 -24.56 68.23 -7.48
C ASN A 2 -23.22 68.73 -6.97
N ALA A 3 -23.03 70.04 -7.17
CA ALA A 3 -21.88 70.82 -6.74
C ALA A 3 -21.63 70.84 -5.21
N LEU A 4 -22.60 70.35 -4.42
CA LEU A 4 -22.51 70.23 -2.96
C LEU A 4 -21.59 69.07 -2.50
N LEU A 5 -21.43 68.05 -3.31
CA LEU A 5 -20.64 66.86 -2.95
C LEU A 5 -19.13 67.10 -3.07
N LYS A 6 -18.70 68.09 -3.87
CA LYS A 6 -17.27 68.47 -4.02
C LYS A 6 -16.72 69.34 -2.91
N LYS A 7 -17.58 69.96 -2.07
CA LYS A 7 -17.16 70.83 -0.97
C LYS A 7 -16.95 70.09 0.33
N LEU A 8 -17.49 68.87 0.50
CA LEU A 8 -17.36 68.08 1.72
C LEU A 8 -16.09 67.24 1.80
N LEU A 9 -15.39 67.06 0.64
CA LEU A 9 -14.18 66.20 0.58
C LEU A 9 -12.86 66.96 0.78
N LYS A 10 -12.89 68.28 1.09
CA LYS A 10 -11.66 69.07 1.20
C LYS A 10 -11.08 69.25 2.61
N ASN A 11 -11.74 68.81 3.66
CA ASN A 11 -11.26 69.01 5.04
C ASN A 11 -11.34 67.72 5.86
N LEU A 12 -10.73 66.63 5.37
CA LEU A 12 -10.49 65.46 6.22
C LEU A 12 -8.98 65.42 6.56
N PRO A 13 -8.58 65.54 7.81
CA PRO A 13 -7.20 65.41 8.21
C PRO A 13 -6.76 63.95 7.94
N LEU A 14 -5.61 63.85 7.31
CA LEU A 14 -4.93 62.56 7.00
C LEU A 14 -4.47 61.95 8.35
N LEU A 15 -5.39 61.24 9.02
CA LEU A 15 -5.03 60.43 10.18
C LEU A 15 -4.46 59.13 9.63
N GLY A 16 -3.13 59.05 9.59
CA GLY A 16 -2.40 57.86 9.16
C GLY A 16 -2.72 56.67 10.05
N LEU A 17 -3.64 55.80 9.58
CA LEU A 17 -3.85 54.49 10.15
C LEU A 17 -2.71 53.59 9.69
N LEU A 18 -1.66 53.50 10.48
CA LEU A 18 -0.58 52.56 10.33
C LEU A 18 -1.16 51.17 10.62
N LEU A 19 -1.68 50.49 9.59
CA LEU A 19 -1.99 49.05 9.65
C LEU A 19 -0.66 48.33 9.77
N LEU A 20 -0.32 47.92 10.99
CA LEU A 20 0.68 46.88 11.25
C LEU A 20 0.18 45.58 10.64
N ILE A 21 0.56 45.31 9.38
CA ILE A 21 0.46 44.00 8.77
C ILE A 21 1.52 43.15 9.45
N ALA A 22 1.14 42.47 10.51
CA ALA A 22 1.93 41.38 11.04
C ALA A 22 1.99 40.30 9.91
N PRO A 23 3.18 39.82 9.51
CA PRO A 23 3.26 38.67 8.61
C PRO A 23 2.62 37.51 9.36
N ALA A 24 1.51 37.00 8.83
CA ALA A 24 1.01 35.66 9.20
C ALA A 24 2.13 34.69 8.82
N GLN A 25 2.93 34.31 9.80
CA GLN A 25 3.77 33.13 9.67
C GLN A 25 2.81 31.98 9.51
N ALA A 26 2.66 31.51 8.26
CA ALA A 26 2.16 30.19 8.00
C ALA A 26 3.17 29.23 8.66
N GLU A 27 2.86 28.82 9.88
CA GLU A 27 3.48 27.65 10.47
C GLU A 27 3.16 26.47 9.55
N ASN A 28 4.10 26.19 8.66
CA ASN A 28 4.19 24.90 7.99
C ASN A 28 4.44 23.87 9.11
N GLN A 29 3.38 23.44 9.75
CA GLN A 29 3.40 22.23 10.56
C GLN A 29 3.42 21.03 9.62
N ASP A 30 4.54 20.88 8.92
CA ASP A 30 5.01 19.57 8.50
C ASP A 30 5.45 18.84 9.77
N GLN A 31 4.47 18.52 10.62
CA GLN A 31 4.64 17.58 11.72
C GLN A 31 4.72 16.21 11.10
N ALA A 32 5.92 15.88 10.59
CA ALA A 32 6.34 14.49 10.53
C ALA A 32 6.05 13.91 11.91
N THR A 33 4.98 13.11 12.03
CA THR A 33 4.67 12.38 13.25
C THR A 33 5.96 11.67 13.66
N PRO A 34 6.52 11.93 14.86
CA PRO A 34 7.75 11.32 15.26
C PRO A 34 7.53 9.80 15.18
N ILE A 35 8.35 9.11 14.39
CA ILE A 35 8.35 7.65 14.34
C ILE A 35 8.61 7.22 15.78
N LYS A 36 7.53 6.81 16.47
CA LYS A 36 7.61 6.36 17.86
C LYS A 36 8.49 5.12 17.84
N SER A 37 9.76 5.28 18.20
CA SER A 37 10.70 4.18 18.25
C SER A 37 10.17 3.17 19.27
N GLU A 38 9.74 2.00 18.78
CA GLU A 38 9.29 0.93 19.64
C GLU A 38 10.52 0.39 20.38
N SER A 39 10.47 0.36 21.69
CA SER A 39 11.55 -0.18 22.51
C SER A 39 11.00 -1.07 23.62
N ALA A 40 11.74 -2.10 23.97
CA ALA A 40 11.47 -2.96 25.12
C ALA A 40 12.57 -2.77 26.16
N LEU A 41 12.18 -2.80 27.43
CA LEU A 41 13.13 -2.82 28.54
C LEU A 41 13.71 -4.24 28.67
N LEU A 42 15.01 -4.36 28.45
CA LEU A 42 15.75 -5.60 28.69
C LEU A 42 16.44 -5.48 30.05
N ILE A 43 16.20 -6.44 30.92
CA ILE A 43 16.87 -6.58 32.23
C ILE A 43 17.45 -7.98 32.30
N THR A 44 18.76 -8.05 32.45
CA THR A 44 19.52 -9.27 32.75
C THR A 44 20.35 -9.04 34.02
N PRO A 45 20.94 -10.05 34.63
CA PRO A 45 21.80 -9.86 35.80
C PRO A 45 22.98 -8.92 35.56
N THR A 46 23.40 -8.74 34.31
CA THR A 46 24.59 -7.96 33.95
C THR A 46 24.31 -6.73 33.08
N LEU A 47 23.07 -6.60 32.57
CA LEU A 47 22.69 -5.52 31.65
C LEU A 47 21.26 -5.09 31.90
N ALA A 48 21.03 -3.78 31.99
CA ALA A 48 19.70 -3.17 31.97
C ALA A 48 19.69 -2.01 30.97
N GLY A 49 18.68 -1.99 30.10
CA GLY A 49 18.55 -0.92 29.12
C GLY A 49 17.40 -1.11 28.15
N HIS A 50 17.12 -0.09 27.35
CA HIS A 50 16.13 -0.13 26.28
C HIS A 50 16.76 -0.68 25.00
N VAL A 51 16.13 -1.68 24.41
CA VAL A 51 16.52 -2.24 23.11
C VAL A 51 15.45 -1.87 22.07
N PRO A 52 15.83 -1.47 20.85
CA PRO A 52 14.85 -1.22 19.77
C PRO A 52 14.19 -2.55 19.40
N VAL A 53 12.88 -2.52 19.36
CA VAL A 53 12.05 -3.68 18.95
C VAL A 53 11.05 -3.20 17.90
N LYS A 54 10.57 -4.14 17.09
CA LYS A 54 9.41 -3.91 16.22
C LYS A 54 8.24 -4.70 16.78
N SER A 55 7.12 -4.02 17.01
CA SER A 55 5.91 -4.73 17.42
C SER A 55 5.41 -5.65 16.32
N TRP A 56 4.64 -6.64 16.70
CA TRP A 56 3.96 -7.51 15.75
C TRP A 56 3.11 -6.70 14.74
N LYS A 57 2.44 -5.64 15.19
CA LYS A 57 1.66 -4.76 14.33
C LYS A 57 2.56 -4.05 13.31
N THR A 58 3.66 -3.48 13.74
CA THR A 58 4.63 -2.81 12.87
C THR A 58 5.21 -3.78 11.82
N MET A 59 5.55 -5.00 12.21
CA MET A 59 6.03 -6.02 11.26
C MET A 59 4.95 -6.48 10.30
N ARG A 60 3.72 -6.67 10.80
CA ARG A 60 2.58 -7.08 9.99
C ARG A 60 2.21 -6.03 8.94
N ASP A 61 2.22 -4.77 9.31
CA ASP A 61 1.78 -3.67 8.46
C ASP A 61 2.94 -3.02 7.66
N ALA A 62 4.18 -3.52 7.84
CA ALA A 62 5.37 -2.99 7.15
C ALA A 62 5.26 -3.14 5.63
N ARG A 63 5.56 -2.06 4.91
CA ARG A 63 5.57 -2.04 3.44
C ARG A 63 4.21 -2.42 2.84
N VAL A 64 3.12 -2.00 3.47
CA VAL A 64 1.74 -2.22 3.00
C VAL A 64 0.96 -0.93 3.19
N VAL A 65 0.42 -0.38 2.13
CA VAL A 65 -0.58 0.67 2.19
C VAL A 65 -1.88 0.03 2.69
N LYS A 66 -2.34 0.44 3.85
CA LYS A 66 -3.58 -0.06 4.44
C LYS A 66 -4.76 0.62 3.79
N GLN A 67 -5.79 -0.16 3.44
CA GLN A 67 -7.03 0.40 2.92
C GLN A 67 -7.80 1.13 4.03
N ASP A 68 -8.35 2.28 3.70
CA ASP A 68 -9.19 3.07 4.60
C ASP A 68 -10.68 2.75 4.43
N LYS A 69 -11.08 2.26 3.25
CA LYS A 69 -12.47 1.95 2.91
C LYS A 69 -12.63 0.46 2.56
N ASP A 70 -13.80 -0.12 2.84
CA ASP A 70 -14.07 -1.55 2.61
C ASP A 70 -13.97 -1.98 1.13
N PHE A 71 -14.15 -1.04 0.20
CA PHE A 71 -14.10 -1.30 -1.25
C PHE A 71 -12.77 -0.95 -1.91
N SER A 72 -11.81 -0.36 -1.20
CA SER A 72 -10.59 0.24 -1.76
C SER A 72 -9.39 -0.70 -1.82
N CYS A 73 -9.57 -2.01 -1.57
CA CYS A 73 -8.48 -2.99 -1.60
C CYS A 73 -7.66 -2.97 -2.90
N GLY A 74 -8.30 -2.73 -4.05
CA GLY A 74 -7.61 -2.57 -5.34
C GLY A 74 -6.71 -1.35 -5.39
N ALA A 75 -7.21 -0.20 -4.93
CA ALA A 75 -6.45 1.06 -4.89
C ALA A 75 -5.26 0.97 -3.93
N ALA A 76 -5.47 0.46 -2.72
CA ALA A 76 -4.41 0.27 -1.73
C ALA A 76 -3.36 -0.76 -2.18
N SER A 77 -3.78 -1.83 -2.90
CA SER A 77 -2.85 -2.78 -3.53
C SER A 77 -2.01 -2.15 -4.62
N LEU A 78 -2.60 -1.29 -5.48
CA LEU A 78 -1.86 -0.52 -6.48
C LEU A 78 -0.84 0.41 -5.82
N ALA A 79 -1.28 1.21 -4.85
CA ALA A 79 -0.39 2.11 -4.11
C ALA A 79 0.76 1.34 -3.43
N THR A 80 0.48 0.19 -2.80
CA THR A 80 1.51 -0.67 -2.23
C THR A 80 2.52 -1.11 -3.28
N LEU A 81 2.07 -1.63 -4.42
CA LEU A 81 2.97 -2.13 -5.46
C LEU A 81 3.81 -1.00 -6.08
N LEU A 82 3.20 0.13 -6.41
CA LEU A 82 3.89 1.28 -6.99
C LEU A 82 4.96 1.85 -6.03
N ASN A 83 4.62 1.98 -4.76
CA ASN A 83 5.55 2.54 -3.76
C ASN A 83 6.69 1.58 -3.46
N GLU A 84 6.39 0.32 -3.20
CA GLU A 84 7.37 -0.64 -2.68
C GLU A 84 8.22 -1.29 -3.77
N GLN A 85 7.65 -1.48 -4.97
CA GLN A 85 8.37 -2.06 -6.10
C GLN A 85 9.07 -1.01 -6.95
N TYR A 86 8.46 0.17 -7.09
CA TYR A 86 8.95 1.18 -8.03
C TYR A 86 9.29 2.52 -7.38
N ASN A 87 9.36 2.55 -6.04
CA ASN A 87 9.74 3.72 -5.25
C ASN A 87 8.93 4.98 -5.58
N GLN A 88 7.63 4.81 -5.84
CA GLN A 88 6.71 5.92 -6.01
C GLN A 88 6.22 6.41 -4.65
N SER A 89 5.51 7.55 -4.65
CA SER A 89 4.87 8.11 -3.44
C SER A 89 3.40 8.36 -3.74
N VAL A 90 2.65 7.27 -3.96
CA VAL A 90 1.24 7.32 -4.35
C VAL A 90 0.39 6.86 -3.18
N THR A 91 -0.67 7.60 -2.89
CA THR A 91 -1.63 7.24 -1.85
C THR A 91 -2.80 6.44 -2.43
N GLU A 92 -3.53 5.74 -1.56
CA GLU A 92 -4.81 5.11 -1.93
C GLU A 92 -5.78 6.14 -2.54
N GLU A 93 -5.83 7.34 -1.96
CA GLU A 93 -6.71 8.42 -2.41
C GLU A 93 -6.35 8.92 -3.82
N ASP A 94 -5.07 9.01 -4.16
CA ASP A 94 -4.62 9.37 -5.52
C ASP A 94 -5.11 8.36 -6.56
N ILE A 95 -5.03 7.08 -6.21
CA ILE A 95 -5.53 6.00 -7.08
C ILE A 95 -7.06 6.06 -7.22
N LEU A 96 -7.79 6.25 -6.12
CA LEU A 96 -9.25 6.37 -6.14
C LEU A 96 -9.71 7.57 -6.99
N LYS A 97 -9.05 8.72 -6.84
CA LYS A 97 -9.31 9.91 -7.66
C LYS A 97 -9.07 9.64 -9.15
N ALA A 98 -7.98 8.98 -9.49
CA ALA A 98 -7.67 8.63 -10.87
C ALA A 98 -8.69 7.67 -11.49
N MET A 99 -9.24 6.75 -10.69
CA MET A 99 -10.31 5.84 -11.13
C MET A 99 -11.66 6.55 -11.29
N SER A 100 -11.83 7.77 -10.77
CA SER A 100 -13.12 8.47 -10.68
C SER A 100 -14.23 7.62 -10.02
N LYS A 101 -13.84 6.77 -9.05
CA LYS A 101 -14.73 5.85 -8.35
C LYS A 101 -14.67 6.13 -6.85
N GLU A 102 -15.72 6.74 -6.33
CA GLU A 102 -15.77 7.07 -4.90
C GLU A 102 -16.35 5.94 -4.04
N ASP A 103 -17.22 5.08 -4.61
CA ASP A 103 -18.00 4.10 -3.84
C ASP A 103 -18.10 2.70 -4.47
N ILE A 104 -17.33 2.40 -5.52
CA ILE A 104 -17.46 1.14 -6.27
C ILE A 104 -16.12 0.39 -6.25
N ARG A 105 -16.17 -0.92 -6.02
CA ARG A 105 -14.99 -1.80 -6.11
C ARG A 105 -14.36 -1.71 -7.49
N ALA A 106 -13.04 -1.53 -7.51
CA ALA A 106 -12.27 -1.52 -8.75
C ALA A 106 -12.19 -2.92 -9.38
N SER A 107 -12.21 -2.98 -10.70
CA SER A 107 -11.86 -4.17 -11.47
C SER A 107 -10.39 -4.12 -11.92
N PHE A 108 -9.84 -5.23 -12.45
CA PHE A 108 -8.52 -5.20 -13.09
C PHE A 108 -8.47 -4.25 -14.29
N GLU A 109 -9.58 -4.10 -15.02
CA GLU A 109 -9.69 -3.18 -16.13
C GLU A 109 -9.61 -1.72 -15.66
N ASP A 110 -10.34 -1.37 -14.61
CA ASP A 110 -10.27 -0.02 -14.01
C ASP A 110 -8.84 0.30 -13.56
N MET A 111 -8.20 -0.65 -12.86
CA MET A 111 -6.81 -0.50 -12.42
C MET A 111 -5.85 -0.33 -13.60
N ALA A 112 -6.00 -1.13 -14.65
CA ALA A 112 -5.13 -1.05 -15.83
C ALA A 112 -5.29 0.27 -16.59
N ASN A 113 -6.51 0.76 -16.72
CA ASN A 113 -6.82 1.97 -17.47
C ASN A 113 -6.21 3.24 -16.86
N ILE A 114 -5.97 3.28 -15.56
CA ILE A 114 -5.36 4.44 -14.90
C ILE A 114 -3.82 4.41 -14.86
N MET A 115 -3.20 3.24 -15.07
CA MET A 115 -1.74 3.09 -14.95
C MET A 115 -0.92 4.02 -15.83
N PRO A 116 -1.33 4.37 -17.07
CA PRO A 116 -0.60 5.34 -17.88
C PRO A 116 -0.45 6.72 -17.24
N GLN A 117 -1.38 7.15 -16.38
CA GLN A 117 -1.30 8.42 -15.65
C GLN A 117 -0.15 8.44 -14.63
N PHE A 118 0.26 7.26 -14.15
CA PHE A 118 1.35 7.09 -13.20
C PHE A 118 2.67 6.66 -13.88
N GLY A 119 2.70 6.58 -15.22
CA GLY A 119 3.90 6.17 -15.96
C GLY A 119 4.09 4.65 -16.09
N PHE A 120 3.03 3.87 -15.91
CA PHE A 120 3.06 2.42 -15.95
C PHE A 120 2.12 1.84 -17.02
N LYS A 121 2.36 0.58 -17.34
CA LYS A 121 1.45 -0.28 -18.11
C LYS A 121 0.99 -1.41 -17.23
N ALA A 122 -0.28 -1.77 -17.32
CA ALA A 122 -0.80 -2.90 -16.59
C ALA A 122 -1.61 -3.82 -17.50
N GLN A 123 -1.51 -5.13 -17.27
CA GLN A 123 -2.25 -6.13 -18.01
C GLN A 123 -2.68 -7.27 -17.11
N GLY A 124 -3.96 -7.64 -17.23
CA GLY A 124 -4.53 -8.78 -16.53
C GLY A 124 -4.24 -10.08 -17.26
N PHE A 125 -3.95 -11.13 -16.50
CA PHE A 125 -3.69 -12.47 -16.99
C PHE A 125 -4.51 -13.50 -16.21
N ALA A 126 -4.84 -14.59 -16.89
CA ALA A 126 -5.23 -15.85 -16.26
C ALA A 126 -4.02 -16.78 -16.24
N ALA A 127 -3.83 -17.53 -15.15
CA ALA A 127 -2.67 -18.40 -15.02
C ALA A 127 -2.98 -19.69 -14.26
N SER A 128 -2.14 -20.70 -14.50
CA SER A 128 -2.03 -21.86 -13.64
C SER A 128 -1.11 -21.57 -12.44
N TRP A 129 -1.09 -22.48 -11.47
CA TRP A 129 -0.16 -22.39 -10.34
C TRP A 129 1.30 -22.39 -10.82
N GLU A 130 1.63 -23.28 -11.73
CA GLU A 130 2.97 -23.47 -12.28
C GLU A 130 3.46 -22.19 -12.99
N GLN A 131 2.56 -21.50 -13.71
CA GLN A 131 2.88 -20.21 -14.32
C GLN A 131 3.07 -19.11 -13.28
N LEU A 132 2.22 -19.08 -12.25
CA LEU A 132 2.33 -18.08 -11.18
C LEU A 132 3.65 -18.22 -10.41
N THR A 133 4.10 -19.47 -10.15
CA THR A 133 5.38 -19.73 -9.47
C THR A 133 6.61 -19.36 -10.30
N GLN A 134 6.49 -19.15 -11.62
CA GLN A 134 7.58 -18.67 -12.47
C GLN A 134 7.77 -17.13 -12.42
N LEU A 135 6.87 -16.40 -11.80
CA LEU A 135 7.01 -14.95 -11.72
C LEU A 135 8.22 -14.55 -10.86
N HIS A 136 8.90 -13.49 -11.28
CA HIS A 136 10.01 -12.86 -10.58
C HIS A 136 9.70 -11.39 -10.20
N ILE A 137 8.44 -10.99 -10.32
CA ILE A 137 7.94 -9.65 -9.99
C ILE A 137 6.70 -9.77 -9.12
N PRO A 138 6.42 -8.78 -8.26
CA PRO A 138 5.16 -8.73 -7.55
C PRO A 138 4.00 -8.46 -8.53
N VAL A 139 2.85 -9.02 -8.23
CA VAL A 139 1.62 -8.84 -9.02
C VAL A 139 0.42 -8.67 -8.10
N ILE A 140 -0.64 -8.04 -8.57
CA ILE A 140 -1.90 -7.97 -7.84
C ILE A 140 -2.72 -9.20 -8.19
N VAL A 141 -3.10 -9.98 -7.18
CA VAL A 141 -3.94 -11.17 -7.34
C VAL A 141 -5.38 -10.87 -6.96
N TYR A 142 -6.31 -11.47 -7.69
CA TYR A 142 -7.72 -11.46 -7.36
C TYR A 142 -8.06 -12.71 -6.56
N LEU A 143 -8.61 -12.52 -5.38
CA LEU A 143 -8.94 -13.55 -4.41
C LEU A 143 -10.43 -13.54 -4.14
N LYS A 144 -11.01 -14.71 -3.98
CA LYS A 144 -12.40 -14.88 -3.55
C LYS A 144 -12.42 -15.50 -2.16
N ASN A 145 -12.73 -14.71 -1.17
CA ASN A 145 -12.99 -15.20 0.17
C ASN A 145 -14.51 -15.36 0.33
N ARG A 146 -14.95 -16.27 1.19
CA ARG A 146 -16.34 -16.76 1.36
C ARG A 146 -17.47 -15.75 1.11
N LYS A 147 -17.24 -14.47 1.29
CA LYS A 147 -18.27 -13.40 1.15
C LYS A 147 -17.88 -12.27 0.22
N ASP A 148 -16.58 -12.05 -0.04
CA ASP A 148 -16.11 -10.84 -0.71
C ASP A 148 -14.99 -11.13 -1.70
N ASP A 149 -15.07 -10.43 -2.83
CA ASP A 149 -13.98 -10.30 -3.79
C ASP A 149 -12.91 -9.37 -3.21
N HIS A 150 -11.64 -9.76 -3.30
CA HIS A 150 -10.54 -9.06 -2.68
C HIS A 150 -9.32 -9.00 -3.58
N PHE A 151 -8.57 -7.89 -3.50
CA PHE A 151 -7.29 -7.74 -4.16
C PHE A 151 -6.17 -7.65 -3.12
N SER A 152 -5.05 -8.29 -3.44
CA SER A 152 -3.87 -8.27 -2.59
C SER A 152 -2.61 -8.34 -3.45
N VAL A 153 -1.47 -7.83 -2.95
CA VAL A 153 -0.21 -7.90 -3.67
C VAL A 153 0.51 -9.19 -3.31
N LEU A 154 0.74 -10.06 -4.30
CA LEU A 154 1.62 -11.20 -4.19
C LEU A 154 3.06 -10.68 -4.26
N ARG A 155 3.76 -10.71 -3.13
CA ARG A 155 5.15 -10.24 -2.99
C ARG A 155 6.17 -11.35 -2.73
N GLY A 156 5.71 -12.58 -2.68
CA GLY A 156 6.59 -13.73 -2.56
C GLY A 156 5.88 -15.02 -2.87
N ILE A 157 6.57 -15.95 -3.53
CA ILE A 157 6.04 -17.25 -3.89
C ILE A 157 7.17 -18.26 -4.12
N ASP A 158 6.98 -19.46 -3.56
CA ASP A 158 7.72 -20.68 -3.89
C ASP A 158 6.74 -21.82 -4.19
N ASP A 159 7.20 -23.04 -4.19
CA ASP A 159 6.38 -24.21 -4.53
C ASP A 159 5.25 -24.47 -3.50
N ASP A 160 5.43 -24.07 -2.25
CA ASP A 160 4.55 -24.41 -1.14
C ASP A 160 3.96 -23.20 -0.40
N THR A 161 4.54 -22.02 -0.57
CA THR A 161 4.23 -20.84 0.24
C THR A 161 4.00 -19.61 -0.63
N VAL A 162 2.98 -18.85 -0.28
CA VAL A 162 2.69 -17.52 -0.87
C VAL A 162 2.76 -16.47 0.22
N TRP A 163 3.39 -15.35 -0.08
CA TRP A 163 3.42 -14.17 0.77
C TRP A 163 2.64 -13.03 0.12
N LEU A 164 1.60 -12.59 0.81
CA LEU A 164 0.77 -11.46 0.40
C LEU A 164 1.05 -10.23 1.26
N ALA A 165 1.13 -9.07 0.61
CA ALA A 165 0.97 -7.77 1.24
C ALA A 165 -0.52 -7.38 1.06
N ASP A 166 -1.30 -7.65 2.09
CA ASP A 166 -2.74 -7.53 2.07
C ASP A 166 -3.18 -6.17 2.62
N PRO A 167 -3.95 -5.37 1.87
CA PRO A 167 -4.34 -4.02 2.30
C PRO A 167 -5.24 -4.01 3.54
N SER A 168 -6.01 -5.08 3.78
CA SER A 168 -6.85 -5.21 4.97
C SER A 168 -6.10 -5.81 6.15
N LEU A 169 -5.34 -6.88 5.90
CA LEU A 169 -4.78 -7.74 6.93
C LEU A 169 -3.28 -7.54 7.17
N GLY A 170 -2.59 -6.79 6.29
CA GLY A 170 -1.13 -6.65 6.32
C GLY A 170 -0.40 -7.84 5.73
N ASN A 171 0.86 -8.01 6.04
CA ASN A 171 1.68 -9.12 5.54
C ASN A 171 1.17 -10.47 6.07
N ARG A 172 0.87 -11.39 5.17
CA ARG A 172 0.38 -12.74 5.46
C ARG A 172 1.06 -13.78 4.59
N THR A 173 1.35 -14.94 5.17
CA THR A 173 1.81 -16.11 4.42
C THR A 173 0.75 -17.20 4.44
N PHE A 174 0.59 -17.86 3.33
CA PHE A 174 -0.37 -18.94 3.11
C PHE A 174 0.33 -20.17 2.55
N SER A 175 -0.16 -21.36 2.84
CA SER A 175 0.24 -22.53 2.11
C SER A 175 -0.32 -22.48 0.67
N ARG A 176 0.27 -23.26 -0.24
CA ARG A 176 -0.26 -23.45 -1.59
C ARG A 176 -1.76 -23.75 -1.59
N GLU A 177 -2.20 -24.68 -0.77
CA GLU A 177 -3.61 -25.08 -0.68
C GLU A 177 -4.52 -23.97 -0.19
N GLN A 178 -4.11 -23.26 0.87
CA GLN A 178 -4.85 -22.12 1.39
C GLN A 178 -4.98 -21.02 0.35
N PHE A 179 -3.88 -20.70 -0.34
CA PHE A 179 -3.90 -19.69 -1.39
C PHE A 179 -4.78 -20.13 -2.57
N LEU A 180 -4.60 -21.35 -3.07
CA LEU A 180 -5.40 -21.88 -4.19
C LEU A 180 -6.89 -21.92 -3.88
N SER A 181 -7.29 -22.19 -2.63
CA SER A 181 -8.70 -22.16 -2.24
C SER A 181 -9.36 -20.78 -2.40
N MET A 182 -8.57 -19.71 -2.36
CA MET A 182 -9.03 -18.33 -2.57
C MET A 182 -8.80 -17.84 -4.01
N TRP A 183 -7.71 -18.29 -4.64
CA TRP A 183 -7.27 -17.79 -5.94
C TRP A 183 -7.93 -18.50 -7.13
N LYS A 184 -8.41 -19.74 -6.98
CA LYS A 184 -9.17 -20.46 -8.01
C LYS A 184 -10.54 -19.80 -8.23
N THR A 185 -10.56 -18.75 -9.04
CA THR A 185 -11.74 -17.91 -9.29
C THR A 185 -12.35 -18.10 -10.67
N ARG A 186 -11.76 -19.00 -11.48
CA ARG A 186 -12.28 -19.37 -12.80
C ARG A 186 -13.03 -20.68 -12.71
N SER A 187 -14.15 -20.79 -13.44
CA SER A 187 -14.93 -22.03 -13.51
C SER A 187 -14.27 -23.05 -14.43
N ASP A 188 -14.37 -24.32 -14.08
CA ASP A 188 -13.74 -25.44 -14.79
C ASP A 188 -14.35 -25.72 -16.20
N ASN A 189 -15.41 -25.00 -16.58
CA ASN A 189 -16.15 -25.23 -17.82
C ASN A 189 -15.63 -24.43 -19.03
N MET A 190 -14.45 -23.79 -18.90
CA MET A 190 -13.87 -23.02 -19.99
C MET A 190 -12.76 -23.77 -20.69
N GLU A 191 -12.54 -23.46 -21.98
CA GLU A 191 -11.51 -24.03 -22.86
C GLU A 191 -10.08 -24.00 -22.25
N ASN A 192 -9.85 -23.22 -21.20
CA ASN A 192 -8.61 -23.06 -20.45
C ASN A 192 -8.80 -23.35 -18.96
N ALA A 193 -9.43 -24.46 -18.61
CA ALA A 193 -9.73 -24.83 -17.21
C ALA A 193 -8.47 -24.96 -16.31
N HIS A 194 -7.29 -25.19 -16.90
CA HIS A 194 -6.01 -25.23 -16.19
C HIS A 194 -5.53 -23.85 -15.71
N LEU A 195 -6.07 -22.75 -16.25
CA LEU A 195 -5.77 -21.38 -15.81
C LEU A 195 -6.70 -21.00 -14.65
N HIS A 196 -6.33 -21.40 -13.46
CA HIS A 196 -7.20 -21.37 -12.28
C HIS A 196 -7.51 -19.99 -11.76
N GLY A 197 -6.56 -19.06 -11.79
CA GLY A 197 -6.70 -17.77 -11.15
C GLY A 197 -6.33 -16.60 -12.06
N LYS A 198 -6.49 -15.39 -11.52
CA LYS A 198 -6.24 -14.14 -12.23
C LYS A 198 -5.24 -13.28 -11.46
N PHE A 199 -4.39 -12.56 -12.20
CA PHE A 199 -3.52 -11.53 -11.65
C PHE A 199 -3.37 -10.36 -12.61
N LEU A 200 -2.98 -9.20 -12.07
CA LEU A 200 -2.61 -7.99 -12.79
C LEU A 200 -1.11 -7.78 -12.66
N ALA A 201 -0.40 -7.78 -13.78
CA ALA A 201 1.01 -7.40 -13.85
C ALA A 201 1.12 -5.91 -14.16
N ILE A 202 2.05 -5.22 -13.49
CA ILE A 202 2.31 -3.79 -13.66
C ILE A 202 3.79 -3.63 -13.97
N LEU A 203 4.10 -2.94 -15.06
CA LEU A 203 5.45 -2.71 -15.53
C LEU A 203 5.65 -1.24 -15.85
N PRO A 204 6.86 -0.68 -15.66
CA PRO A 204 7.17 0.67 -16.09
C PRO A 204 6.88 0.87 -17.59
N ALA A 205 6.33 2.00 -17.95
CA ALA A 205 6.16 2.39 -19.33
C ALA A 205 7.47 2.92 -19.94
N GLN A 206 8.39 3.38 -19.10
CA GLN A 206 9.69 3.95 -19.45
C GLN A 206 10.82 3.21 -18.72
N PRO A 207 12.01 3.13 -19.31
CA PRO A 207 13.13 2.34 -18.76
C PRO A 207 13.86 3.02 -17.61
N ASP A 208 13.58 4.26 -17.29
CA ASP A 208 14.18 5.04 -16.21
C ASP A 208 13.61 4.70 -14.82
N ILE A 209 12.44 4.09 -14.78
CA ILE A 209 11.84 3.62 -13.53
C ILE A 209 12.48 2.28 -13.14
N GLN A 210 13.28 2.30 -12.09
CA GLN A 210 13.93 1.08 -11.59
C GLN A 210 13.02 0.34 -10.61
N ALA A 211 13.03 -0.99 -10.73
CA ALA A 211 12.34 -1.87 -9.79
C ALA A 211 13.21 -2.17 -8.57
N SER A 212 12.59 -2.31 -7.41
CA SER A 212 13.27 -2.75 -6.18
C SER A 212 13.48 -4.27 -6.19
N ASP A 213 14.69 -4.72 -5.89
CA ASP A 213 15.00 -6.15 -5.76
C ASP A 213 14.58 -6.71 -4.38
N GLU A 214 14.18 -5.84 -3.45
CA GLU A 214 13.91 -6.24 -2.06
C GLU A 214 12.42 -6.47 -1.76
N PHE A 215 11.52 -6.08 -2.65
CA PHE A 215 10.09 -6.20 -2.36
C PHE A 215 9.54 -7.58 -2.69
N PHE A 216 10.00 -8.20 -3.77
CA PHE A 216 9.60 -9.54 -4.17
C PHE A 216 10.61 -10.59 -3.72
N THR A 217 10.16 -11.79 -3.32
CA THR A 217 11.04 -12.90 -2.95
C THR A 217 10.58 -14.25 -3.51
N LYS A 218 11.54 -15.08 -3.88
CA LYS A 218 11.31 -16.48 -4.27
C LYS A 218 11.45 -17.45 -3.10
N THR A 219 11.72 -16.95 -1.90
CA THR A 219 11.89 -17.75 -0.69
C THR A 219 11.05 -17.18 0.47
N PRO A 220 9.71 -17.14 0.35
CA PRO A 220 8.86 -16.65 1.41
C PRO A 220 8.91 -17.60 2.61
N ARG A 221 9.10 -17.05 3.82
CA ARG A 221 9.10 -17.85 5.05
C ARG A 221 7.73 -17.79 5.70
N ARG A 222 7.20 -18.95 6.08
CA ARG A 222 5.96 -19.04 6.84
C ARG A 222 6.13 -18.39 8.21
N GLN A 223 5.23 -17.48 8.56
CA GLN A 223 5.23 -16.82 9.86
C GLN A 223 5.09 -17.81 11.03
N THR A 224 4.37 -18.90 10.82
CA THR A 224 4.18 -19.98 11.83
C THR A 224 5.49 -20.69 12.15
N ILE A 225 6.37 -20.91 11.17
CA ILE A 225 7.67 -21.57 11.38
C ILE A 225 8.58 -20.68 12.19
N LEU A 226 8.64 -19.37 11.88
CA LEU A 226 9.42 -18.41 12.65
C LEU A 226 8.99 -18.32 14.12
N ALA A 227 7.69 -18.39 14.40
CA ALA A 227 7.16 -18.40 15.75
C ALA A 227 7.55 -19.71 16.50
N LEU A 228 7.54 -20.86 15.83
CA LEU A 228 7.95 -22.14 16.39
C LEU A 228 9.45 -22.19 16.66
N GLU A 229 10.28 -21.67 15.75
CA GLU A 229 11.73 -21.55 15.93
C GLU A 229 12.06 -20.68 17.14
N GLN A 230 11.37 -19.54 17.31
CA GLN A 230 11.56 -18.67 18.49
C GLN A 230 11.12 -19.32 19.79
N LEU A 231 10.08 -20.15 19.77
CA LEU A 231 9.60 -20.88 20.95
C LEU A 231 10.52 -22.07 21.33
N SER A 232 11.27 -22.61 20.37
CA SER A 232 12.22 -23.72 20.61
C SER A 232 13.55 -23.25 21.21
N ILE A 233 13.85 -21.94 21.18
CA ILE A 233 14.99 -21.36 21.88
C ILE A 233 14.58 -21.07 23.34
N ARG A 234 14.16 -22.08 24.07
CA ARG A 234 14.16 -22.01 25.54
C ARG A 234 15.53 -22.43 26.04
N PRO A 235 16.25 -21.59 26.79
CA PRO A 235 17.40 -22.08 27.51
C PRO A 235 16.95 -23.21 28.43
N THR A 236 17.48 -24.38 28.23
CA THR A 236 17.36 -25.46 29.23
C THR A 236 17.95 -24.95 30.56
N PRO A 237 17.26 -25.18 31.68
CA PRO A 237 17.71 -24.74 33.00
C PRO A 237 19.05 -25.36 33.41
#